data_b8ae1dae660cf7c00b52de8c9fdad0a0
#
_entry.id   b8ae1dae660cf7c00b52de8c9fdad0a0
#
_cell.length_a   1.000
_cell.length_b   1.000
_cell.length_c   1.000
_cell.angle_alpha   90.00
_cell.angle_beta   90.00
_cell.angle_gamma   90.00
#
_symmetry.space_group_name_H-M   'P 1'
#
loop_
_entity.id
_entity.type
_entity.pdbx_description
1 polymer ?
#
loop_
_entity_poly.entity_id
_entity_poly.type
_entity_poly.pdbx_seq_one_letter_code
_entity_poly.pdbx_strand_id
1 'polypeptide(L)'
;MVSGLPSVVSATHEADHRFTVEGFICGADGKGSANIDVLVKDTKISYGQIVKTDGDGYYKAAFHLHNDNLGDPLLIEARGEQQQQKVSFDPKDLESERRIQVNFGTACVRDRASVPLWVYLGLGAVAAAVGGFIGVKLVRSWRKQEQKRGKSQGKRKK
;
A
#
# COMPACT_ATOMS: atom_id res chain seq x y z
N MET A 1 31.11 -40.39 5.59
CA MET A 1 30.77 -39.14 6.30
C MET A 1 29.63 -38.48 5.54
N VAL A 2 28.41 -38.55 6.08
CA VAL A 2 27.23 -37.94 5.48
C VAL A 2 26.99 -36.63 6.21
N SER A 3 27.25 -35.50 5.54
CA SER A 3 26.95 -34.17 6.07
C SER A 3 25.46 -33.92 5.95
N GLY A 4 24.73 -34.03 7.07
CA GLY A 4 23.35 -33.58 7.16
C GLY A 4 23.29 -32.05 7.18
N LEU A 5 22.62 -31.47 6.21
CA LEU A 5 22.28 -30.04 6.21
C LEU A 5 21.20 -29.77 7.26
N PRO A 6 21.30 -28.71 8.07
CA PRO A 6 20.25 -28.36 9.01
C PRO A 6 19.04 -27.86 8.22
N SER A 7 17.90 -28.51 8.40
CA SER A 7 16.62 -28.02 7.92
C SER A 7 16.27 -26.74 8.68
N VAL A 8 16.23 -25.62 7.99
CA VAL A 8 15.70 -24.36 8.54
C VAL A 8 14.18 -24.51 8.67
N VAL A 9 13.72 -24.81 9.87
CA VAL A 9 12.30 -24.76 10.21
C VAL A 9 11.93 -23.28 10.26
N SER A 10 11.30 -22.80 9.20
CA SER A 10 10.69 -21.47 9.18
C SER A 10 9.51 -21.49 10.13
N ALA A 11 9.62 -20.78 11.25
CA ALA A 11 8.53 -20.59 12.19
C ALA A 11 7.50 -19.63 11.56
N THR A 12 6.53 -20.16 10.83
CA THR A 12 5.42 -19.42 10.19
C THR A 12 4.26 -19.15 11.14
N HIS A 13 4.40 -19.41 12.45
CA HIS A 13 3.30 -19.40 13.41
C HIS A 13 2.86 -18.00 13.88
N GLU A 14 3.67 -16.96 13.71
CA GLU A 14 3.37 -15.67 14.35
C GLU A 14 2.41 -14.77 13.54
N ALA A 15 2.24 -15.01 12.24
CA ALA A 15 1.34 -14.26 11.38
C ALA A 15 -0.14 -14.68 11.55
N ASP A 16 -0.41 -15.92 11.95
CA ASP A 16 -1.74 -16.53 11.97
C ASP A 16 -2.70 -15.99 13.03
N HIS A 17 -2.21 -15.29 14.05
CA HIS A 17 -3.03 -14.85 15.18
C HIS A 17 -3.14 -13.33 15.33
N ARG A 18 -2.54 -12.58 14.40
CA ARG A 18 -2.62 -11.13 14.45
C ARG A 18 -3.92 -10.63 13.84
N PHE A 19 -4.74 -10.00 14.68
CA PHE A 19 -5.94 -9.29 14.28
C PHE A 19 -5.71 -7.79 14.39
N THR A 20 -5.95 -7.04 13.32
CA THR A 20 -5.72 -5.60 13.26
C THR A 20 -7.04 -4.84 13.26
N VAL A 21 -7.13 -3.87 14.15
CA VAL A 21 -8.18 -2.84 14.12
C VAL A 21 -7.53 -1.54 13.67
N GLU A 22 -7.98 -0.99 12.56
CA GLU A 22 -7.41 0.23 11.98
C GLU A 22 -8.51 1.16 11.51
N GLY A 23 -8.16 2.43 11.30
CA GLY A 23 -9.13 3.39 10.80
C GLY A 23 -8.64 4.82 10.87
N PHE A 24 -9.56 5.73 10.64
CA PHE A 24 -9.27 7.16 10.66
C PHE A 24 -10.22 7.89 11.61
N ILE A 25 -9.67 8.91 12.26
CA ILE A 25 -10.46 9.89 13.03
C ILE A 25 -10.39 11.22 12.31
N CYS A 26 -11.54 11.70 11.84
CA CYS A 26 -11.61 12.94 11.08
C CYS A 26 -12.49 13.97 11.77
N GLY A 27 -12.11 15.23 11.59
CA GLY A 27 -12.89 16.38 12.02
C GLY A 27 -14.11 16.65 11.13
N ALA A 28 -14.90 17.63 11.50
CA ALA A 28 -16.04 18.09 10.69
C ALA A 28 -15.63 18.68 9.33
N ASP A 29 -14.38 19.09 9.20
CA ASP A 29 -13.74 19.58 7.98
C ASP A 29 -13.25 18.44 7.06
N GLY A 30 -13.44 17.18 7.44
CA GLY A 30 -12.99 16.00 6.72
C GLY A 30 -11.49 15.74 6.84
N LYS A 31 -10.73 16.54 7.61
CA LYS A 31 -9.30 16.34 7.82
C LYS A 31 -9.04 15.38 8.96
N GLY A 32 -7.96 14.62 8.82
CA GLY A 32 -7.49 13.73 9.88
C GLY A 32 -7.11 14.49 11.15
N SER A 33 -7.45 13.92 12.30
CA SER A 33 -7.15 14.49 13.63
C SER A 33 -6.00 13.72 14.25
N ALA A 34 -4.85 14.39 14.42
CA ALA A 34 -3.64 13.81 15.01
C ALA A 34 -3.69 13.75 16.55
N ASN A 35 -2.90 12.84 17.12
CA ASN A 35 -2.70 12.69 18.56
C ASN A 35 -3.97 12.40 19.37
N ILE A 36 -4.97 11.79 18.77
CA ILE A 36 -6.18 11.34 19.43
C ILE A 36 -5.96 9.94 20.01
N ASP A 37 -6.29 9.79 21.30
CA ASP A 37 -6.28 8.47 21.93
C ASP A 37 -7.48 7.66 21.45
N VAL A 38 -7.20 6.44 20.98
CA VAL A 38 -8.20 5.46 20.55
C VAL A 38 -8.06 4.24 21.44
N LEU A 39 -9.09 3.97 22.23
CA LEU A 39 -9.21 2.73 22.98
C LEU A 39 -9.81 1.66 22.07
N VAL A 40 -9.13 0.53 21.94
CA VAL A 40 -9.67 -0.67 21.31
C VAL A 40 -9.65 -1.78 22.36
N LYS A 41 -10.81 -2.36 22.67
CA LYS A 41 -10.96 -3.34 23.72
C LYS A 41 -11.84 -4.52 23.30
N ASP A 42 -11.34 -5.73 23.48
CA ASP A 42 -12.19 -6.92 23.51
C ASP A 42 -12.87 -6.98 24.89
N THR A 43 -14.19 -6.87 24.88
CA THR A 43 -14.96 -6.76 26.14
C THR A 43 -15.22 -8.10 26.79
N LYS A 44 -15.08 -9.23 26.05
CA LYS A 44 -15.26 -10.58 26.57
C LYS A 44 -14.08 -11.02 27.44
N ILE A 45 -12.86 -10.80 26.94
CA ILE A 45 -11.62 -11.16 27.66
C ILE A 45 -11.03 -9.99 28.44
N SER A 46 -11.65 -8.81 28.39
CA SER A 46 -11.19 -7.56 29.02
C SER A 46 -9.76 -7.14 28.61
N TYR A 47 -9.33 -7.50 27.43
CA TYR A 47 -8.05 -7.12 26.86
C TYR A 47 -8.19 -5.91 25.94
N GLY A 48 -7.39 -4.89 26.13
CA GLY A 48 -7.47 -3.67 25.34
C GLY A 48 -6.14 -2.94 25.20
N GLN A 49 -6.09 -2.07 24.22
CA GLN A 49 -4.95 -1.20 23.93
C GLN A 49 -5.43 0.23 23.69
N ILE A 50 -4.61 1.21 24.07
CA ILE A 50 -4.79 2.60 23.69
C ILE A 50 -3.68 2.93 22.67
N VAL A 51 -4.09 3.38 21.51
CA VAL A 51 -3.19 3.83 20.43
C VAL A 51 -3.47 5.28 20.10
N LYS A 52 -2.51 5.98 19.51
CA LYS A 52 -2.67 7.37 19.08
C LYS A 52 -2.77 7.46 17.57
N THR A 53 -3.59 8.39 17.10
CA THR A 53 -3.62 8.73 15.69
C THR A 53 -2.35 9.46 15.25
N ASP A 54 -1.92 9.20 14.01
CA ASP A 54 -0.84 9.93 13.35
C ASP A 54 -1.30 11.30 12.78
N GLY A 55 -0.44 11.96 11.99
CA GLY A 55 -0.69 13.26 11.38
C GLY A 55 -1.90 13.27 10.43
N ASP A 56 -2.23 12.14 9.83
CA ASP A 56 -3.36 11.97 8.90
C ASP A 56 -4.62 11.46 9.60
N GLY A 57 -4.58 11.34 10.93
CA GLY A 57 -5.67 10.82 11.74
C GLY A 57 -5.82 9.31 11.69
N TYR A 58 -4.84 8.58 11.13
CA TYR A 58 -4.84 7.13 11.06
C TYR A 58 -4.41 6.50 12.39
N TYR A 59 -5.08 5.41 12.79
CA TYR A 59 -4.68 4.59 13.91
C TYR A 59 -4.65 3.12 13.55
N LYS A 60 -3.84 2.36 14.29
CA LYS A 60 -3.71 0.91 14.12
C LYS A 60 -3.44 0.26 15.48
N ALA A 61 -4.29 -0.69 15.86
CA ALA A 61 -4.13 -1.54 17.04
C ALA A 61 -4.04 -3.00 16.60
N ALA A 62 -3.05 -3.72 17.10
CA ALA A 62 -2.85 -5.14 16.76
C ALA A 62 -3.08 -6.03 17.99
N PHE A 63 -3.90 -7.05 17.84
CA PHE A 63 -4.26 -8.00 18.86
C PHE A 63 -3.79 -9.40 18.48
N HIS A 64 -3.48 -10.21 19.46
CA HIS A 64 -3.32 -11.66 19.30
C HIS A 64 -4.66 -12.32 19.59
N LEU A 65 -5.45 -12.59 18.54
CA LEU A 65 -6.74 -13.25 18.65
C LEU A 65 -6.72 -14.60 17.91
N HIS A 66 -7.17 -15.62 18.60
CA HIS A 66 -7.29 -16.98 18.07
C HIS A 66 -8.69 -17.24 17.48
N ASN A 67 -8.86 -18.39 16.87
CA ASN A 67 -10.14 -18.79 16.30
C ASN A 67 -11.27 -18.80 17.35
N ASP A 68 -10.94 -19.03 18.61
CA ASP A 68 -11.89 -19.01 19.74
C ASP A 68 -12.43 -17.60 20.05
N ASN A 69 -11.74 -16.57 19.56
CA ASN A 69 -12.19 -15.18 19.68
C ASN A 69 -13.11 -14.73 18.54
N LEU A 70 -13.41 -15.60 17.60
CA LEU A 70 -14.32 -15.27 16.51
C LEU A 70 -15.71 -14.90 17.04
N GLY A 71 -16.19 -13.72 16.67
CA GLY A 71 -17.47 -13.19 17.14
C GLY A 71 -17.40 -12.43 18.47
N ASP A 72 -16.22 -12.35 19.11
CA ASP A 72 -16.04 -11.58 20.34
C ASP A 72 -16.34 -10.09 20.12
N PRO A 73 -17.01 -9.42 21.07
CA PRO A 73 -17.37 -8.02 20.92
C PRO A 73 -16.17 -7.12 21.16
N LEU A 74 -15.88 -6.26 20.18
CA LEU A 74 -14.88 -5.22 20.26
C LEU A 74 -15.55 -3.87 20.50
N LEU A 75 -15.09 -3.16 21.53
CA LEU A 75 -15.42 -1.77 21.78
C LEU A 75 -14.27 -0.90 21.26
N ILE A 76 -14.58 0.03 20.39
CA ILE A 76 -13.65 1.04 19.91
C ILE A 76 -14.17 2.40 20.35
N GLU A 77 -13.35 3.16 21.09
CA GLU A 77 -13.72 4.47 21.61
C GLU A 77 -12.69 5.51 21.21
N ALA A 78 -13.17 6.64 20.71
CA ALA A 78 -12.36 7.80 20.38
C ALA A 78 -13.18 9.08 20.60
N ARG A 79 -12.61 10.11 21.21
CA ARG A 79 -13.25 11.43 21.42
C ARG A 79 -14.60 11.36 22.16
N GLY A 80 -14.81 10.34 22.97
CA GLY A 80 -16.09 10.12 23.66
C GLY A 80 -17.17 9.44 22.83
N GLU A 81 -16.89 9.15 21.55
CA GLU A 81 -17.74 8.32 20.69
C GLU A 81 -17.33 6.86 20.82
N GLN A 82 -18.33 5.96 20.85
CA GLN A 82 -18.09 4.52 20.95
C GLN A 82 -18.72 3.79 19.76
N GLN A 83 -17.98 2.85 19.20
CA GLN A 83 -18.49 1.93 18.20
C GLN A 83 -18.26 0.50 18.66
N GLN A 84 -19.22 -0.36 18.40
CA GLN A 84 -19.12 -1.80 18.67
C GLN A 84 -18.98 -2.56 17.36
N GLN A 85 -18.02 -3.43 17.33
CA GLN A 85 -17.76 -4.35 16.22
C GLN A 85 -17.63 -5.77 16.75
N LYS A 86 -17.49 -6.74 15.85
CA LYS A 86 -17.19 -8.13 16.21
C LYS A 86 -15.93 -8.58 15.53
N VAL A 87 -15.15 -9.39 16.23
CA VAL A 87 -14.02 -10.10 15.63
C VAL A 87 -14.55 -10.96 14.48
N SER A 88 -14.12 -10.70 13.26
CA SER A 88 -14.56 -11.40 12.06
C SER A 88 -13.38 -11.66 11.13
N PHE A 89 -13.14 -12.91 10.82
CA PHE A 89 -12.15 -13.38 9.84
C PHE A 89 -12.50 -14.81 9.41
N ASP A 90 -11.97 -15.26 8.28
CA ASP A 90 -12.06 -16.66 7.86
C ASP A 90 -10.93 -17.47 8.54
N PRO A 91 -11.26 -18.45 9.41
CA PRO A 91 -10.25 -19.29 10.06
C PRO A 91 -9.42 -20.15 9.08
N LYS A 92 -9.92 -20.35 7.86
CA LYS A 92 -9.25 -21.16 6.83
C LYS A 92 -8.34 -20.32 5.93
N ASP A 93 -8.54 -19.02 5.93
CA ASP A 93 -7.69 -18.08 5.17
C ASP A 93 -6.46 -17.73 6.02
N LEU A 94 -5.33 -18.32 5.66
CA LEU A 94 -4.03 -18.10 6.31
C LEU A 94 -3.17 -17.05 5.59
N GLU A 95 -3.62 -16.57 4.43
CA GLU A 95 -2.86 -15.65 3.59
C GLU A 95 -3.30 -14.19 3.77
N SER A 96 -4.61 -13.96 3.99
CA SER A 96 -5.14 -12.61 4.14
C SER A 96 -4.93 -12.05 5.55
N GLU A 97 -4.60 -10.76 5.62
CA GLU A 97 -4.53 -10.06 6.90
C GLU A 97 -5.91 -10.01 7.57
N ARG A 98 -6.00 -10.49 8.81
CA ARG A 98 -7.19 -10.40 9.65
C ARG A 98 -7.33 -8.97 10.14
N ARG A 99 -8.22 -8.19 9.53
CA ARG A 99 -8.39 -6.78 9.87
C ARG A 99 -9.82 -6.29 9.75
N ILE A 100 -10.15 -5.29 10.57
CA ILE A 100 -11.37 -4.50 10.44
C ILE A 100 -11.01 -3.02 10.39
N GLN A 101 -11.81 -2.26 9.63
CA GLN A 101 -11.65 -0.81 9.54
C GLN A 101 -12.82 -0.12 10.24
N VAL A 102 -12.49 0.79 11.18
CA VAL A 102 -13.46 1.56 11.94
C VAL A 102 -13.06 3.03 11.90
N ASN A 103 -13.94 3.87 11.36
CA ASN A 103 -13.68 5.31 11.21
C ASN A 103 -14.62 6.12 12.10
N PHE A 104 -14.11 7.24 12.62
CA PHE A 104 -14.88 8.18 13.44
C PHE A 104 -14.95 9.55 12.75
N GLY A 105 -16.11 10.20 12.91
CA GLY A 105 -16.39 11.51 12.33
C GLY A 105 -16.89 11.45 10.90
N THR A 106 -16.95 12.62 10.24
CA THR A 106 -17.33 12.73 8.83
C THR A 106 -16.29 12.05 7.95
N ALA A 107 -16.74 11.47 6.81
CA ALA A 107 -15.88 10.74 5.91
C ALA A 107 -14.56 11.48 5.68
N CYS A 108 -13.46 10.84 6.06
CA CYS A 108 -12.13 11.38 5.85
C CYS A 108 -11.90 11.60 4.38
N VAL A 109 -11.86 12.84 3.96
CA VAL A 109 -11.36 13.19 2.63
C VAL A 109 -9.86 12.92 2.68
N ARG A 110 -9.48 11.77 2.18
CA ARG A 110 -8.08 11.49 1.92
C ARG A 110 -7.68 12.46 0.82
N ASP A 111 -6.99 13.53 1.17
CA ASP A 111 -6.20 14.27 0.19
C ASP A 111 -5.19 13.26 -0.37
N ARG A 112 -5.62 12.53 -1.41
CA ARG A 112 -4.64 11.90 -2.29
C ARG A 112 -3.77 13.06 -2.71
N ALA A 113 -2.53 13.11 -2.19
CA ALA A 113 -1.57 14.09 -2.58
C ALA A 113 -1.62 14.13 -4.10
N SER A 114 -2.35 15.10 -4.63
CA SER A 114 -2.51 15.27 -6.07
C SER A 114 -1.10 15.54 -6.55
N VAL A 115 -0.52 14.58 -7.26
CA VAL A 115 0.82 14.72 -7.79
C VAL A 115 0.82 16.03 -8.56
N PRO A 116 1.59 17.03 -8.12
CA PRO A 116 1.47 18.37 -8.67
C PRO A 116 1.70 18.33 -10.19
N LEU A 117 0.91 19.09 -10.93
CA LEU A 117 0.88 19.07 -12.39
C LEU A 117 2.28 19.19 -13.03
N TRP A 118 3.20 19.89 -12.36
CA TRP A 118 4.59 20.05 -12.83
C TRP A 118 5.37 18.72 -12.91
N VAL A 119 5.01 17.71 -12.09
CA VAL A 119 5.63 16.38 -12.16
C VAL A 119 5.23 15.67 -13.46
N TYR A 120 3.97 15.78 -13.87
CA TYR A 120 3.51 15.23 -15.16
C TYR A 120 4.15 15.98 -16.35
N LEU A 121 4.27 17.30 -16.26
CA LEU A 121 4.93 18.11 -17.27
C LEU A 121 6.42 17.78 -17.37
N GLY A 122 7.11 17.57 -16.25
CA GLY A 122 8.51 17.17 -16.23
C GLY A 122 8.73 15.79 -16.84
N LEU A 123 7.91 14.80 -16.48
CA LEU A 123 7.96 13.45 -17.07
C LEU A 123 7.66 13.46 -18.57
N GLY A 124 6.68 14.25 -19.01
CA GLY A 124 6.33 14.42 -20.42
C GLY A 124 7.47 15.05 -21.23
N ALA A 125 8.13 16.07 -20.71
CA ALA A 125 9.27 16.72 -21.36
C ALA A 125 10.47 15.78 -21.53
N VAL A 126 10.78 14.99 -20.51
CA VAL A 126 11.86 13.97 -20.59
C VAL A 126 11.54 12.90 -21.62
N ALA A 127 10.30 12.40 -21.63
CA ALA A 127 9.89 11.40 -22.62
C ALA A 127 9.96 11.94 -24.06
N ALA A 128 9.56 13.19 -24.30
CA ALA A 128 9.65 13.83 -25.60
C ALA A 128 11.10 14.04 -26.05
N ALA A 129 11.99 14.46 -25.16
CA ALA A 129 13.41 14.63 -25.44
C ALA A 129 14.09 13.31 -25.83
N VAL A 130 13.83 12.23 -25.08
CA VAL A 130 14.38 10.91 -25.37
C VAL A 130 13.82 10.35 -26.67
N GLY A 131 12.51 10.45 -26.90
CA GLY A 131 11.87 10.02 -28.15
C GLY A 131 12.38 10.77 -29.35
N GLY A 132 12.53 12.09 -29.24
CA GLY A 132 13.12 12.95 -30.30
C GLY A 132 14.56 12.57 -30.63
N PHE A 133 15.40 12.34 -29.61
CA PHE A 133 16.79 11.92 -29.83
C PHE A 133 16.91 10.58 -30.54
N ILE A 134 16.10 9.58 -30.14
CA ILE A 134 16.05 8.27 -30.79
C ILE A 134 15.56 8.40 -32.24
N GLY A 135 14.50 9.18 -32.46
CA GLY A 135 13.95 9.42 -33.81
C GLY A 135 14.97 10.04 -34.77
N VAL A 136 15.68 11.07 -34.31
CA VAL A 136 16.74 11.72 -35.14
C VAL A 136 17.87 10.73 -35.46
N LYS A 137 18.25 9.87 -34.50
CA LYS A 137 19.30 8.88 -34.70
C LYS A 137 18.90 7.82 -35.74
N LEU A 138 17.65 7.36 -35.70
CA LEU A 138 17.09 6.40 -36.63
C LEU A 138 17.01 6.98 -38.06
N VAL A 139 16.49 8.19 -38.22
CA VAL A 139 16.41 8.85 -39.53
C VAL A 139 17.80 9.07 -40.13
N ARG A 140 18.78 9.48 -39.32
CA ARG A 140 20.17 9.63 -39.79
C ARG A 140 20.79 8.30 -40.21
N SER A 141 20.45 7.18 -39.53
CA SER A 141 20.97 5.86 -39.91
C SER A 141 20.36 5.37 -41.21
N TRP A 142 19.09 5.62 -41.47
CA TRP A 142 18.40 5.22 -42.71
C TRP A 142 18.94 6.02 -43.92
N ARG A 143 19.14 7.33 -43.79
CA ARG A 143 19.74 8.15 -44.86
C ARG A 143 21.16 7.70 -45.23
N LYS A 144 21.94 7.24 -44.24
CA LYS A 144 23.29 6.70 -44.54
C LYS A 144 23.22 5.34 -45.27
N GLN A 145 22.23 4.52 -45.04
CA GLN A 145 22.04 3.25 -45.75
C GLN A 145 21.62 3.46 -47.20
N GLU A 146 20.70 4.42 -47.45
CA GLU A 146 20.30 4.76 -48.83
C GLU A 146 21.47 5.27 -49.67
N GLN A 147 22.31 6.15 -49.11
CA GLN A 147 23.52 6.66 -49.80
C GLN A 147 24.51 5.53 -50.13
N LYS A 148 24.64 4.52 -49.29
CA LYS A 148 25.49 3.37 -49.58
C LYS A 148 24.90 2.47 -50.69
N ARG A 149 23.59 2.29 -50.75
CA ARG A 149 22.90 1.53 -51.80
C ARG A 149 23.02 2.22 -53.17
N GLY A 150 22.87 3.51 -53.23
CA GLY A 150 23.03 4.27 -54.47
C GLY A 150 24.45 4.20 -55.08
N LYS A 151 25.49 4.21 -54.20
CA LYS A 151 26.89 4.07 -54.67
C LYS A 151 27.29 2.72 -55.18
N SER A 152 26.60 1.62 -54.73
CA SER A 152 26.93 0.27 -55.18
C SER A 152 26.31 -0.05 -56.54
N GLN A 153 25.20 0.57 -56.94
CA GLN A 153 24.63 0.41 -58.29
C GLN A 153 25.37 1.19 -59.37
N GLY A 154 26.00 2.32 -59.03
CA GLY A 154 26.80 3.08 -60.00
C GLY A 154 28.10 2.40 -60.41
N LYS A 155 28.62 1.45 -59.66
CA LYS A 155 29.87 0.71 -60.00
C LYS A 155 29.64 -0.52 -60.89
N ARG A 156 28.41 -0.95 -61.13
CA ARG A 156 28.08 -2.10 -61.98
C ARG A 156 27.79 -1.76 -63.46
N LYS A 157 27.83 -0.47 -63.82
CA LYS A 157 27.54 0.01 -65.19
C LYS A 157 28.80 0.60 -65.89
N LYS A 158 30.01 0.13 -65.53
CA LYS A 158 31.23 0.43 -66.31
C LYS A 158 31.88 -0.88 -66.73
#